data_2d495f5dda4e00ad72e3360184145838
#
_entry.id   2d495f5dda4e00ad72e3360184145838
#
_cell.length_a   1.000
_cell.length_b   1.000
_cell.length_c   1.000
_cell.angle_alpha   90.00
_cell.angle_beta   90.00
_cell.angle_gamma   90.00
#
_symmetry.space_group_name_H-M   'P 1'
#
loop_
_entity.id
_entity.type
_entity.pdbx_description
1 polymer ?
#
loop_
_entity_poly.entity_id
_entity_poly.type
_entity_poly.pdbx_seq_one_letter_code
_entity_poly.pdbx_strand_id
1 'polypeptide(L)'
;MNLDNMVEGDDLLKLKDKINKVFFFRICGTGMGASACLLKEAGIEVEGADQSFSPPMSTYLDSTGIPCYSLDKVDKKFLQKYDLIIVGNSVPKVSDHAKLIEDCGVPFTSFPSVLGSFVLKDKEVIGLAGTHGKTTTTYFLTQMLESLGEKPGYFIGGIMDNRPPSKIGESKFFAIESDEYDSAYFQKYSKFRLYELNSMVLTSLEFDHADIYDSVEDIEK
;
A
#
# COMPACT_ATOMS: atom_id res chain seq x y z
N MET A 1 -17.53 -4.02 14.85
CA MET A 1 -16.81 -3.40 13.72
C MET A 1 -17.76 -2.41 13.08
N ASN A 2 -17.43 -1.13 13.11
CA ASN A 2 -18.21 -0.06 12.47
C ASN A 2 -17.48 0.37 11.18
N LEU A 3 -18.08 0.12 10.03
CA LEU A 3 -17.51 0.43 8.72
C LEU A 3 -18.21 1.59 7.99
N ASP A 4 -19.00 2.39 8.70
CA ASP A 4 -19.78 3.48 8.09
C ASP A 4 -18.90 4.53 7.36
N ASN A 5 -17.66 4.69 7.81
CA ASN A 5 -16.67 5.60 7.21
C ASN A 5 -15.62 4.87 6.34
N MET A 6 -15.76 3.56 6.11
CA MET A 6 -14.87 2.83 5.21
C MET A 6 -15.21 3.18 3.75
N VAL A 7 -14.20 3.51 2.96
CA VAL A 7 -14.34 3.89 1.54
C VAL A 7 -13.43 3.04 0.65
N GLU A 8 -13.97 2.60 -0.49
CA GLU A 8 -13.23 1.83 -1.50
C GLU A 8 -13.84 2.02 -2.90
N GLY A 9 -13.15 1.53 -3.93
CA GLY A 9 -13.63 1.55 -5.31
C GLY A 9 -14.05 2.93 -5.79
N ASP A 10 -15.22 3.02 -6.42
CA ASP A 10 -15.75 4.26 -7.01
C ASP A 10 -15.99 5.36 -5.97
N ASP A 11 -16.33 5.02 -4.74
CA ASP A 11 -16.57 6.02 -3.69
C ASP A 11 -15.26 6.65 -3.22
N LEU A 12 -14.19 5.86 -3.13
CA LEU A 12 -12.85 6.37 -2.88
C LEU A 12 -12.35 7.25 -4.04
N LEU A 13 -12.60 6.84 -5.27
CA LEU A 13 -12.21 7.60 -6.47
C LEU A 13 -12.91 8.98 -6.52
N LYS A 14 -14.20 9.07 -6.18
CA LYS A 14 -14.93 10.34 -6.08
C LYS A 14 -14.38 11.30 -5.03
N LEU A 15 -13.66 10.79 -4.03
CA LEU A 15 -13.02 11.59 -3.00
C LEU A 15 -11.64 12.10 -3.40
N LYS A 16 -11.01 11.55 -4.44
CA LYS A 16 -9.62 11.84 -4.83
C LYS A 16 -9.30 13.33 -4.87
N ASP A 17 -10.13 14.13 -5.54
CA ASP A 17 -9.91 15.57 -5.70
C ASP A 17 -10.15 16.39 -4.41
N LYS A 18 -10.72 15.78 -3.39
CA LYS A 18 -11.00 16.41 -2.08
C LYS A 18 -9.97 16.03 -1.03
N ILE A 19 -9.17 15.01 -1.28
CA ILE A 19 -8.15 14.51 -0.36
C ILE A 19 -6.86 15.31 -0.59
N ASN A 20 -6.50 16.11 0.39
CA ASN A 20 -5.25 16.87 0.38
C ASN A 20 -4.25 16.32 1.40
N LYS A 21 -4.75 15.77 2.50
CA LYS A 21 -3.93 15.31 3.61
C LYS A 21 -4.36 13.94 4.11
N VAL A 22 -3.41 12.99 4.13
CA VAL A 22 -3.67 11.61 4.55
C VAL A 22 -2.81 11.18 5.73
N PHE A 23 -3.32 10.24 6.50
CA PHE A 23 -2.61 9.67 7.63
C PHE A 23 -2.45 8.15 7.48
N PHE A 24 -1.21 7.68 7.56
CA PHE A 24 -0.87 6.26 7.51
C PHE A 24 -0.78 5.66 8.92
N PHE A 25 -1.65 4.72 9.20
CA PHE A 25 -1.65 3.95 10.44
C PHE A 25 -0.74 2.73 10.29
N ARG A 26 0.34 2.62 11.06
CA ARG A 26 1.43 1.64 10.93
C ARG A 26 2.31 1.88 9.69
N ILE A 27 2.82 3.10 9.55
CA ILE A 27 3.56 3.58 8.36
C ILE A 27 4.90 2.87 8.11
N CYS A 28 5.55 2.32 9.15
CA CYS A 28 6.88 1.69 9.03
C CYS A 28 6.86 0.30 8.39
N GLY A 29 5.70 -0.29 8.12
CA GLY A 29 5.62 -1.48 7.28
C GLY A 29 6.11 -1.18 5.86
N THR A 30 6.81 -2.13 5.21
CA THR A 30 7.43 -1.89 3.90
C THR A 30 6.43 -1.41 2.84
N GLY A 31 5.30 -2.11 2.70
CA GLY A 31 4.23 -1.70 1.77
C GLY A 31 3.58 -0.37 2.14
N MET A 32 3.37 -0.12 3.43
CA MET A 32 2.79 1.12 3.93
C MET A 32 3.70 2.33 3.65
N GLY A 33 4.99 2.21 4.00
CA GLY A 33 5.97 3.27 3.77
C GLY A 33 6.18 3.57 2.28
N ALA A 34 6.27 2.52 1.45
CA ALA A 34 6.36 2.68 -0.01
C ALA A 34 5.12 3.38 -0.58
N SER A 35 3.91 3.03 -0.10
CA SER A 35 2.66 3.69 -0.49
C SER A 35 2.61 5.16 -0.05
N ALA A 36 3.08 5.46 1.16
CA ALA A 36 3.17 6.81 1.69
C ALA A 36 4.05 7.70 0.79
N CYS A 37 5.18 7.16 0.32
CA CYS A 37 6.07 7.86 -0.60
C CYS A 37 5.42 8.13 -1.97
N LEU A 38 4.67 7.16 -2.53
CA LEU A 38 3.93 7.36 -3.78
C LEU A 38 2.88 8.46 -3.66
N LEU A 39 2.09 8.48 -2.59
CA LEU A 39 1.09 9.52 -2.40
C LEU A 39 1.73 10.91 -2.20
N LYS A 40 2.86 10.97 -1.50
CA LYS A 40 3.63 12.21 -1.41
C LYS A 40 4.16 12.67 -2.77
N GLU A 41 4.70 11.75 -3.58
CA GLU A 41 5.13 12.03 -4.96
C GLU A 41 3.95 12.49 -5.84
N ALA A 42 2.73 11.98 -5.59
CA ALA A 42 1.49 12.43 -6.22
C ALA A 42 1.00 13.82 -5.76
N GLY A 43 1.70 14.46 -4.82
CA GLY A 43 1.37 15.80 -4.34
C GLY A 43 0.42 15.85 -3.14
N ILE A 44 0.13 14.71 -2.51
CA ILE A 44 -0.71 14.62 -1.31
C ILE A 44 0.16 14.85 -0.06
N GLU A 45 -0.31 15.62 0.89
CA GLU A 45 0.34 15.76 2.19
C GLU A 45 0.19 14.46 2.99
N VAL A 46 1.32 13.87 3.37
CA VAL A 46 1.36 12.56 4.03
C VAL A 46 2.02 12.67 5.39
N GLU A 47 1.36 12.13 6.39
CA GLU A 47 1.91 11.89 7.72
C GLU A 47 1.54 10.48 8.17
N GLY A 48 2.20 9.96 9.20
CA GLY A 48 1.83 8.66 9.73
C GLY A 48 2.36 8.39 11.12
N ALA A 49 1.95 7.25 11.68
CA ALA A 49 2.44 6.78 12.96
C ALA A 49 2.74 5.30 12.96
N ASP A 50 3.67 4.91 13.82
CA ASP A 50 3.93 3.50 14.11
C ASP A 50 4.23 3.30 15.60
N GLN A 51 4.19 2.04 16.03
CA GLN A 51 4.55 1.66 17.39
C GLN A 51 6.09 1.58 17.54
N SER A 52 6.78 1.21 16.45
CA SER A 52 8.23 1.10 16.42
C SER A 52 8.76 1.57 15.07
N PHE A 53 9.92 2.20 15.08
CA PHE A 53 10.60 2.71 13.89
C PHE A 53 11.90 1.93 13.71
N SER A 54 11.90 1.00 12.78
CA SER A 54 13.04 0.12 12.51
C SER A 54 13.60 0.33 11.09
N PRO A 55 14.93 0.41 10.95
CA PRO A 55 15.55 0.38 9.63
C PRO A 55 15.22 -0.92 8.88
N PRO A 56 15.18 -0.89 7.54
CA PRO A 56 15.56 0.21 6.67
C PRO A 56 14.44 1.24 6.40
N MET A 57 13.16 0.89 6.65
CA MET A 57 12.02 1.75 6.29
C MET A 57 11.99 3.08 7.09
N SER A 58 12.30 3.05 8.38
CA SER A 58 12.34 4.29 9.18
C SER A 58 13.37 5.29 8.64
N THR A 59 14.58 4.81 8.30
CA THR A 59 15.63 5.65 7.71
C THR A 59 15.18 6.21 6.35
N TYR A 60 14.47 5.41 5.56
CA TYR A 60 13.95 5.87 4.27
C TYR A 60 12.87 6.95 4.46
N LEU A 61 11.90 6.73 5.34
CA LEU A 61 10.85 7.72 5.66
C LEU A 61 11.44 9.06 6.15
N ASP A 62 12.45 9.00 7.03
CA ASP A 62 13.16 10.19 7.50
C ASP A 62 13.79 10.96 6.31
N SER A 63 14.41 10.26 5.37
CA SER A 63 15.02 10.87 4.18
C SER A 63 14.00 11.54 3.25
N THR A 64 12.74 11.09 3.26
CA THR A 64 11.66 11.69 2.47
C THR A 64 11.04 12.92 3.13
N GLY A 65 11.31 13.15 4.41
CA GLY A 65 10.70 14.21 5.20
C GLY A 65 9.20 14.03 5.43
N ILE A 66 8.71 12.78 5.48
CA ILE A 66 7.35 12.45 5.92
C ILE A 66 7.31 12.50 7.45
N PRO A 67 6.46 13.35 8.07
CA PRO A 67 6.35 13.39 9.51
C PRO A 67 5.81 12.07 10.06
N CYS A 68 6.55 11.47 11.00
CA CYS A 68 6.21 10.21 11.64
C CYS A 68 6.08 10.40 13.16
N TYR A 69 5.01 9.82 13.73
CA TYR A 69 4.68 9.95 15.14
C TYR A 69 4.64 8.58 15.82
N SER A 70 4.86 8.56 17.15
CA SER A 70 4.53 7.38 17.94
C SER A 70 3.00 7.21 18.02
N LEU A 71 2.51 5.97 17.88
CA LEU A 71 1.09 5.64 17.97
C LEU A 71 0.45 6.07 19.31
N ASP A 72 1.22 6.13 20.38
CA ASP A 72 0.74 6.60 21.71
C ASP A 72 0.24 8.05 21.71
N LYS A 73 0.63 8.84 20.70
CA LYS A 73 0.21 10.24 20.54
C LYS A 73 -1.02 10.39 19.65
N VAL A 74 -1.54 9.30 19.10
CA VAL A 74 -2.63 9.30 18.14
C VAL A 74 -3.95 9.04 18.85
N ASP A 75 -4.75 10.07 18.98
CA ASP A 75 -6.11 10.02 19.48
C ASP A 75 -7.14 10.43 18.43
N LYS A 76 -8.41 10.38 18.76
CA LYS A 76 -9.52 10.78 17.89
C LYS A 76 -9.35 12.20 17.34
N LYS A 77 -9.00 13.16 18.20
CA LYS A 77 -8.82 14.56 17.83
C LYS A 77 -7.61 14.75 16.91
N PHE A 78 -6.57 13.95 17.10
CA PHE A 78 -5.41 13.93 16.23
C PHE A 78 -5.78 13.47 14.81
N LEU A 79 -6.55 12.40 14.69
CA LEU A 79 -6.97 11.83 13.39
C LEU A 79 -7.94 12.75 12.62
N GLN A 80 -8.75 13.53 13.31
CA GLN A 80 -9.72 14.45 12.68
C GLN A 80 -9.09 15.63 11.90
N LYS A 81 -7.78 15.72 11.85
CA LYS A 81 -7.04 16.70 11.03
C LYS A 81 -6.79 16.23 9.60
N TYR A 82 -7.11 14.99 9.30
CA TYR A 82 -6.82 14.35 8.01
C TYR A 82 -8.11 14.09 7.25
N ASP A 83 -8.00 14.08 5.93
CA ASP A 83 -9.12 13.81 5.03
C ASP A 83 -9.37 12.32 4.84
N LEU A 84 -8.31 11.49 5.00
CA LEU A 84 -8.37 10.05 4.83
C LEU A 84 -7.33 9.35 5.72
N ILE A 85 -7.73 8.24 6.34
CA ILE A 85 -6.84 7.35 7.09
C ILE A 85 -6.53 6.12 6.24
N ILE A 86 -5.25 5.78 6.09
CA ILE A 86 -4.79 4.63 5.33
C ILE A 86 -4.29 3.57 6.29
N VAL A 87 -4.84 2.37 6.17
CA VAL A 87 -4.65 1.27 7.12
C VAL A 87 -4.00 0.07 6.42
N GLY A 88 -3.01 -0.53 7.07
CA GLY A 88 -2.38 -1.77 6.63
C GLY A 88 -2.94 -3.01 7.33
N ASN A 89 -2.53 -4.18 6.86
CA ASN A 89 -2.95 -5.48 7.42
C ASN A 89 -2.38 -5.77 8.81
N SER A 90 -1.37 -5.02 9.27
CA SER A 90 -0.76 -5.17 10.60
C SER A 90 -1.60 -4.63 11.75
N VAL A 91 -2.74 -3.97 11.49
CA VAL A 91 -3.69 -3.55 12.51
C VAL A 91 -4.61 -4.71 12.85
N PRO A 92 -4.58 -5.25 14.09
CA PRO A 92 -5.45 -6.35 14.45
C PRO A 92 -6.92 -5.91 14.52
N LYS A 93 -7.82 -6.75 14.01
CA LYS A 93 -9.29 -6.51 14.03
C LYS A 93 -9.84 -6.21 15.43
N VAL A 94 -9.34 -6.91 16.45
CA VAL A 94 -9.72 -6.71 17.84
C VAL A 94 -8.61 -5.95 18.54
N SER A 95 -8.61 -4.62 18.38
CA SER A 95 -7.63 -3.74 19.03
C SER A 95 -8.25 -2.36 19.30
N ASP A 96 -7.65 -1.63 20.23
CA ASP A 96 -8.06 -0.24 20.51
C ASP A 96 -7.78 0.66 19.30
N HIS A 97 -6.76 0.34 18.51
CA HIS A 97 -6.44 1.04 17.26
C HIS A 97 -7.53 0.86 16.19
N ALA A 98 -8.06 -0.37 16.01
CA ALA A 98 -9.17 -0.59 15.09
C ALA A 98 -10.42 0.19 15.51
N LYS A 99 -10.77 0.18 16.80
CA LYS A 99 -11.88 0.99 17.33
C LYS A 99 -11.65 2.48 17.14
N LEU A 100 -10.43 2.96 17.40
CA LEU A 100 -10.07 4.37 17.20
C LEU A 100 -10.29 4.80 15.74
N ILE A 101 -9.85 3.99 14.78
CA ILE A 101 -10.04 4.25 13.34
C ILE A 101 -11.53 4.26 12.98
N GLU A 102 -12.28 3.25 13.43
CA GLU A 102 -13.72 3.11 13.15
C GLU A 102 -14.55 4.27 13.74
N ASP A 103 -14.18 4.76 14.93
CA ASP A 103 -14.98 5.73 15.69
C ASP A 103 -14.52 7.18 15.51
N CYS A 104 -13.41 7.46 14.83
CA CYS A 104 -12.89 8.82 14.73
C CYS A 104 -13.74 9.74 13.84
N GLY A 105 -14.54 9.18 12.95
CA GLY A 105 -15.42 9.93 12.04
C GLY A 105 -14.71 10.45 10.78
N VAL A 106 -13.46 10.04 10.54
CA VAL A 106 -12.71 10.32 9.32
C VAL A 106 -12.85 9.12 8.37
N PRO A 107 -13.02 9.33 7.06
CA PRO A 107 -12.98 8.24 6.09
C PRO A 107 -11.69 7.42 6.21
N PHE A 108 -11.79 6.11 6.04
CA PHE A 108 -10.61 5.25 6.05
C PHE A 108 -10.66 4.18 4.96
N THR A 109 -9.48 3.74 4.52
CA THR A 109 -9.32 2.73 3.48
C THR A 109 -8.03 1.95 3.68
N SER A 110 -7.81 0.90 2.88
CA SER A 110 -6.53 0.20 2.84
C SER A 110 -5.53 0.87 1.89
N PHE A 111 -4.22 0.60 2.10
CA PHE A 111 -3.22 1.12 1.17
C PHE A 111 -3.37 0.54 -0.26
N PRO A 112 -3.76 -0.73 -0.48
CA PRO A 112 -3.97 -1.20 -1.83
C PRO A 112 -5.14 -0.49 -2.54
N SER A 113 -6.23 -0.19 -1.81
CA SER A 113 -7.36 0.58 -2.37
C SER A 113 -6.94 1.97 -2.82
N VAL A 114 -6.19 2.70 -1.98
CA VAL A 114 -5.75 4.05 -2.35
C VAL A 114 -4.75 4.03 -3.49
N LEU A 115 -3.85 3.04 -3.55
CA LEU A 115 -2.93 2.90 -4.70
C LEU A 115 -3.70 2.65 -5.99
N GLY A 116 -4.62 1.69 -6.01
CA GLY A 116 -5.46 1.41 -7.17
C GLY A 116 -6.20 2.65 -7.67
N SER A 117 -6.87 3.37 -6.75
CA SER A 117 -7.69 4.53 -7.11
C SER A 117 -6.88 5.79 -7.44
N PHE A 118 -5.76 6.07 -6.73
CA PHE A 118 -5.09 7.37 -6.84
C PHE A 118 -3.84 7.35 -7.72
N VAL A 119 -3.17 6.20 -7.83
CA VAL A 119 -1.87 6.09 -8.52
C VAL A 119 -1.97 5.24 -9.78
N LEU A 120 -2.67 4.11 -9.71
CA LEU A 120 -2.63 3.07 -10.75
C LEU A 120 -3.73 3.23 -11.82
N LYS A 121 -4.80 3.98 -11.55
CA LYS A 121 -6.01 4.05 -12.38
C LYS A 121 -5.77 4.32 -13.86
N ASP A 122 -4.78 5.15 -14.17
CA ASP A 122 -4.46 5.56 -15.55
C ASP A 122 -3.15 4.92 -16.04
N LYS A 123 -2.69 3.83 -15.41
CA LYS A 123 -1.46 3.13 -15.75
C LYS A 123 -1.74 1.77 -16.40
N GLU A 124 -0.81 1.30 -17.19
CA GLU A 124 -0.69 -0.08 -17.65
C GLU A 124 0.01 -0.89 -16.54
N VAL A 125 -0.78 -1.48 -15.64
CA VAL A 125 -0.28 -2.12 -14.43
C VAL A 125 0.12 -3.57 -14.70
N ILE A 126 1.38 -3.89 -14.44
CA ILE A 126 1.94 -5.24 -14.57
C ILE A 126 2.20 -5.78 -13.17
N GLY A 127 1.41 -6.75 -12.73
CA GLY A 127 1.53 -7.41 -11.43
C GLY A 127 2.51 -8.57 -11.45
N LEU A 128 3.38 -8.64 -10.46
CA LEU A 128 4.33 -9.74 -10.26
C LEU A 128 3.87 -10.53 -9.03
N ALA A 129 3.21 -11.67 -9.26
CA ALA A 129 2.65 -12.54 -8.24
C ALA A 129 3.46 -13.84 -8.10
N GLY A 130 3.21 -14.59 -7.05
CA GLY A 130 3.79 -15.91 -6.79
C GLY A 130 4.43 -16.04 -5.42
N THR A 131 4.70 -17.26 -5.00
CA THR A 131 5.26 -17.56 -3.68
C THR A 131 6.66 -16.97 -3.52
N HIS A 132 7.50 -17.13 -4.53
CA HIS A 132 8.90 -16.65 -4.53
C HIS A 132 9.21 -15.79 -5.74
N GLY A 133 10.19 -14.89 -5.60
CA GLY A 133 10.74 -14.12 -6.70
C GLY A 133 9.99 -12.84 -7.06
N LYS A 134 8.86 -12.52 -6.44
CA LYS A 134 8.08 -11.28 -6.70
C LYS A 134 8.96 -10.03 -6.74
N THR A 135 9.63 -9.73 -5.66
CA THR A 135 10.51 -8.54 -5.50
C THR A 135 11.60 -8.48 -6.57
N THR A 136 12.30 -9.58 -6.77
CA THR A 136 13.40 -9.66 -7.76
C THR A 136 12.89 -9.48 -9.18
N THR A 137 11.76 -10.09 -9.52
CA THR A 137 11.18 -10.00 -10.86
C THR A 137 10.62 -8.60 -11.13
N THR A 138 9.99 -7.97 -10.13
CA THR A 138 9.54 -6.56 -10.23
C THR A 138 10.72 -5.64 -10.49
N TYR A 139 11.83 -5.85 -9.79
CA TYR A 139 13.04 -5.07 -10.00
C TYR A 139 13.61 -5.26 -11.42
N PHE A 140 13.74 -6.49 -11.90
CA PHE A 140 14.25 -6.77 -13.26
C PHE A 140 13.31 -6.23 -14.34
N LEU A 141 11.99 -6.38 -14.18
CA LEU A 141 11.03 -5.79 -15.12
C LEU A 141 11.18 -4.27 -15.19
N THR A 142 11.35 -3.61 -14.05
CA THR A 142 11.57 -2.16 -14.00
C THR A 142 12.84 -1.79 -14.76
N GLN A 143 13.96 -2.47 -14.52
CA GLN A 143 15.22 -2.23 -15.25
C GLN A 143 15.10 -2.52 -16.74
N MET A 144 14.37 -3.55 -17.13
CA MET A 144 14.15 -3.88 -18.53
C MET A 144 13.37 -2.77 -19.24
N LEU A 145 12.30 -2.27 -18.65
CA LEU A 145 11.54 -1.14 -19.18
C LEU A 145 12.42 0.12 -19.29
N GLU A 146 13.23 0.42 -18.28
CA GLU A 146 14.20 1.53 -18.32
C GLU A 146 15.22 1.38 -19.44
N SER A 147 15.71 0.15 -19.70
CA SER A 147 16.65 -0.12 -20.80
C SER A 147 16.04 0.06 -22.20
N LEU A 148 14.71 -0.03 -22.29
CA LEU A 148 13.93 0.25 -23.50
C LEU A 148 13.61 1.75 -23.67
N GLY A 149 14.10 2.60 -22.77
CA GLY A 149 13.89 4.04 -22.81
C GLY A 149 12.62 4.51 -22.09
N GLU A 150 11.90 3.61 -21.43
CA GLU A 150 10.74 3.95 -20.62
C GLU A 150 11.17 4.51 -19.25
N LYS A 151 10.26 5.24 -18.61
CA LYS A 151 10.42 5.72 -17.23
C LYS A 151 9.27 5.17 -16.41
N PRO A 152 9.25 3.85 -16.15
CA PRO A 152 8.12 3.19 -15.52
C PRO A 152 7.91 3.64 -14.07
N GLY A 153 6.67 3.59 -13.62
CA GLY A 153 6.37 3.53 -12.21
C GLY A 153 6.67 2.14 -11.67
N TYR A 154 6.93 2.06 -10.37
CA TYR A 154 7.10 0.78 -9.71
C TYR A 154 6.76 0.82 -8.22
N PHE A 155 6.39 -0.35 -7.69
CA PHE A 155 6.20 -0.62 -6.28
C PHE A 155 6.85 -1.96 -5.95
N ILE A 156 7.91 -1.91 -5.14
CA ILE A 156 8.72 -3.06 -4.77
C ILE A 156 8.58 -3.29 -3.27
N GLY A 157 8.35 -4.53 -2.84
CA GLY A 157 8.10 -4.89 -1.44
C GLY A 157 9.33 -4.81 -0.51
N GLY A 158 10.43 -4.21 -0.96
CA GLY A 158 11.66 -4.05 -0.18
C GLY A 158 12.43 -2.79 -0.57
N ILE A 159 13.32 -2.36 0.31
CA ILE A 159 14.29 -1.31 -0.01
C ILE A 159 15.51 -1.99 -0.62
N MET A 160 15.79 -1.65 -1.86
CA MET A 160 16.98 -2.12 -2.59
C MET A 160 18.07 -1.05 -2.58
N ASP A 161 19.32 -1.47 -2.62
CA ASP A 161 20.46 -0.56 -2.61
C ASP A 161 20.35 0.51 -3.72
N ASN A 162 20.47 1.76 -3.31
CA ASN A 162 20.45 2.93 -4.19
C ASN A 162 19.16 3.17 -4.99
N ARG A 163 18.04 2.55 -4.61
CA ARG A 163 16.75 2.76 -5.27
C ARG A 163 15.62 2.91 -4.25
N PRO A 164 14.72 3.89 -4.39
CA PRO A 164 13.53 3.98 -3.57
C PRO A 164 12.65 2.74 -3.75
N PRO A 165 11.85 2.34 -2.73
CA PRO A 165 10.97 1.17 -2.81
C PRO A 165 9.80 1.38 -3.78
N SER A 166 9.53 2.62 -4.17
CA SER A 166 8.44 2.97 -5.06
C SER A 166 8.70 4.28 -5.80
N LYS A 167 8.10 4.42 -6.98
CA LYS A 167 8.13 5.63 -7.81
C LYS A 167 6.92 5.67 -8.73
N ILE A 168 6.33 6.84 -8.98
CA ILE A 168 5.19 6.98 -9.90
C ILE A 168 5.63 6.81 -11.36
N GLY A 169 6.85 7.25 -11.69
CA GLY A 169 7.35 7.23 -13.06
C GLY A 169 6.63 8.22 -13.98
N GLU A 170 7.16 8.37 -15.21
CA GLU A 170 6.62 9.29 -16.22
C GLU A 170 5.87 8.54 -17.34
N SER A 171 6.19 7.25 -17.56
CA SER A 171 5.53 6.44 -18.59
C SER A 171 4.19 5.86 -18.08
N LYS A 172 3.42 5.29 -19.00
CA LYS A 172 2.18 4.60 -18.66
C LYS A 172 2.40 3.28 -17.90
N PHE A 173 3.54 2.65 -18.03
CA PHE A 173 3.84 1.36 -17.42
C PHE A 173 4.09 1.49 -15.92
N PHE A 174 3.54 0.55 -15.16
CA PHE A 174 3.75 0.44 -13.72
C PHE A 174 3.96 -1.02 -13.32
N ALA A 175 5.13 -1.34 -12.78
CA ALA A 175 5.44 -2.68 -12.26
C ALA A 175 5.12 -2.74 -10.77
N ILE A 176 4.29 -3.69 -10.33
CA ILE A 176 3.89 -3.79 -8.93
C ILE A 176 4.01 -5.21 -8.38
N GLU A 177 4.63 -5.34 -7.23
CA GLU A 177 4.62 -6.57 -6.47
C GLU A 177 3.20 -6.88 -5.98
N SER A 178 2.70 -8.03 -6.36
CA SER A 178 1.30 -8.46 -6.18
C SER A 178 1.23 -9.54 -5.13
N ASP A 179 1.03 -9.11 -3.88
CA ASP A 179 1.00 -9.93 -2.70
C ASP A 179 -0.41 -10.53 -2.49
N GLU A 180 -0.48 -11.81 -2.17
CA GLU A 180 -1.69 -12.58 -1.90
C GLU A 180 -2.31 -12.32 -0.52
N TYR A 181 -1.64 -11.63 0.37
CA TYR A 181 -2.15 -11.32 1.71
C TYR A 181 -3.37 -10.38 1.72
N ASP A 182 -4.18 -10.52 2.76
CA ASP A 182 -5.27 -9.60 3.09
C ASP A 182 -4.83 -8.13 3.04
N SER A 183 -5.70 -7.28 2.51
CA SER A 183 -5.44 -5.85 2.36
C SER A 183 -5.48 -5.08 3.68
N ALA A 184 -6.45 -5.40 4.54
CA ALA A 184 -6.60 -4.85 5.88
C ALA A 184 -7.51 -5.76 6.73
N TYR A 185 -7.66 -5.46 8.03
CA TYR A 185 -8.54 -6.24 8.91
C TYR A 185 -10.02 -6.20 8.51
N PHE A 186 -10.42 -5.19 7.75
CA PHE A 186 -11.77 -4.99 7.21
C PHE A 186 -11.91 -5.40 5.74
N GLN A 187 -10.81 -5.64 5.02
CA GLN A 187 -10.78 -6.09 3.62
C GLN A 187 -10.04 -7.43 3.52
N LYS A 188 -10.81 -8.52 3.48
CA LYS A 188 -10.35 -9.90 3.53
C LYS A 188 -10.19 -10.50 2.13
N TYR A 189 -9.48 -9.80 1.28
CA TYR A 189 -9.08 -10.25 -0.06
C TYR A 189 -7.71 -9.71 -0.45
N SER A 190 -7.07 -10.39 -1.37
CA SER A 190 -5.69 -10.14 -1.78
C SER A 190 -5.49 -8.73 -2.30
N LYS A 191 -4.36 -8.12 -1.97
CA LYS A 191 -4.02 -6.74 -2.34
C LYS A 191 -4.07 -6.51 -3.84
N PHE A 192 -3.61 -7.47 -4.66
CA PHE A 192 -3.54 -7.32 -6.11
C PHE A 192 -4.93 -7.17 -6.78
N ARG A 193 -6.01 -7.62 -6.13
CA ARG A 193 -7.38 -7.42 -6.64
C ARG A 193 -7.79 -5.95 -6.68
N LEU A 194 -7.09 -5.12 -5.91
CA LEU A 194 -7.34 -3.68 -5.81
C LEU A 194 -6.48 -2.85 -6.75
N TYR A 195 -5.53 -3.47 -7.46
CA TYR A 195 -4.60 -2.77 -8.35
C TYR A 195 -5.09 -2.64 -9.79
N GLU A 196 -6.22 -3.28 -10.13
CA GLU A 196 -6.77 -3.30 -11.50
C GLU A 196 -5.70 -3.70 -12.53
N LEU A 197 -5.05 -4.86 -12.33
CA LEU A 197 -3.93 -5.32 -13.18
C LEU A 197 -4.34 -5.48 -14.64
N ASN A 198 -3.55 -4.94 -15.57
CA ASN A 198 -3.68 -5.18 -17.00
C ASN A 198 -2.99 -6.47 -17.44
N SER A 199 -1.89 -6.81 -16.76
CA SER A 199 -1.13 -8.03 -17.00
C SER A 199 -0.58 -8.57 -15.69
N MET A 200 -0.41 -9.90 -15.61
CA MET A 200 0.19 -10.56 -14.45
C MET A 200 1.28 -11.53 -14.91
N VAL A 201 2.39 -11.52 -14.19
CA VAL A 201 3.44 -12.52 -14.27
C VAL A 201 3.42 -13.34 -13.00
N LEU A 202 3.16 -14.65 -13.12
CA LEU A 202 3.23 -15.59 -12.01
C LEU A 202 4.63 -16.23 -11.99
N THR A 203 5.41 -15.96 -10.96
CA THR A 203 6.81 -16.41 -10.85
C THR A 203 6.91 -17.87 -10.39
N SER A 204 6.10 -18.23 -9.39
CA SER A 204 6.00 -19.57 -8.84
C SER A 204 4.67 -19.73 -8.14
N LEU A 205 4.18 -20.97 -8.04
CA LEU A 205 2.98 -21.29 -7.26
C LEU A 205 3.29 -22.53 -6.41
N GLU A 206 3.45 -22.30 -5.13
CA GLU A 206 3.70 -23.33 -4.13
C GLU A 206 2.74 -23.13 -2.96
N PHE A 207 2.46 -24.18 -2.20
CA PHE A 207 1.66 -24.04 -0.98
C PHE A 207 2.45 -23.24 0.06
N ASP A 208 1.98 -22.03 0.34
CA ASP A 208 2.52 -21.17 1.37
C ASP A 208 1.36 -20.45 2.09
N HIS A 209 1.65 -19.77 3.19
CA HIS A 209 0.65 -19.02 3.95
C HIS A 209 -0.51 -19.90 4.47
N ALA A 210 -0.16 -21.01 5.15
CA ALA A 210 -1.12 -21.94 5.77
C ALA A 210 -2.03 -21.30 6.84
N ASP A 211 -1.79 -20.05 7.21
CA ASP A 211 -2.64 -19.21 8.05
C ASP A 211 -3.81 -18.55 7.28
N ILE A 212 -3.76 -18.55 5.95
CA ILE A 212 -4.77 -17.93 5.08
C ILE A 212 -5.41 -18.95 4.13
N TYR A 213 -4.63 -19.90 3.60
CA TYR A 213 -5.05 -20.87 2.59
C TYR A 213 -4.92 -22.31 3.10
N ASP A 214 -5.92 -23.14 2.84
CA ASP A 214 -5.92 -24.55 3.22
C ASP A 214 -5.21 -25.44 2.18
N SER A 215 -5.10 -24.96 0.93
CA SER A 215 -4.52 -25.73 -0.18
C SER A 215 -3.97 -24.80 -1.30
N VAL A 216 -3.21 -25.37 -2.24
CA VAL A 216 -2.77 -24.65 -3.46
C VAL A 216 -3.97 -24.22 -4.31
N GLU A 217 -4.99 -25.05 -4.41
CA GLU A 217 -6.22 -24.76 -5.16
C GLU A 217 -6.99 -23.56 -4.60
N ASP A 218 -6.79 -23.20 -3.32
CA ASP A 218 -7.39 -22.01 -2.72
C ASP A 218 -6.60 -20.74 -3.08
N ILE A 219 -5.31 -20.87 -3.32
CA ILE A 219 -4.46 -19.77 -3.82
C ILE A 219 -4.78 -19.46 -5.30
N GLU A 220 -5.18 -20.48 -6.08
CA GLU A 220 -5.50 -20.34 -7.50
C GLU A 220 -6.86 -19.65 -7.77
N LYS A 221 -7.74 -19.53 -6.79
CA LYS A 221 -9.08 -18.93 -6.90
C LYS A 221 -9.06 -17.42 -6.67
#